data_808fa8f679a48742b2457fdf3e4f5e43
#
_entry.id   808fa8f679a48742b2457fdf3e4f5e43
#
_cell.length_a   1.000
_cell.length_b   1.000
_cell.length_c   1.000
_cell.angle_alpha   90.00
_cell.angle_beta   90.00
_cell.angle_gamma   90.00
#
_symmetry.space_group_name_H-M   'P 1'
#
loop_
_entity.id
_entity.type
_entity.pdbx_description
1 polymer ?
#
loop_
_entity_poly.entity_id
_entity_poly.type
_entity_poly.pdbx_seq_one_letter_code
_entity_poly.pdbx_strand_id
1 'polypeptide(L)'
;SILYIILSMRFNNGSSIRVGTSLRSGTFQRLHISEYGKLCAKFPDKAREVKSGALNTVHVGQKIRIESTAEGHSGHFYDLCKAAQDRGLKGEELTPLDFKFHFFPWFHDDKYKLASDVGETTEDQEYFTQLASNGIDLTRQQRAWYIKKGEQQGEDMKREFPSTPDEAFEASVEGAYFAKQMAKARIERRICRLPIEDAPVYTTWDLGLNDSTAIVFWQDVGHERRAIDYYENNGESWGHYAGILLAKGYTYSRHYMPHDAAHRQQDVNTIETREQKANQAGINPTEVLRKIALEKDGIDASRAYFPSVWIDEERCGRLITCLDNYRKEWDDIRGVWKDRARHDEFSHGYKAFEGAAVMVRASKTAPLKRRNTKWVV
;
A
#
# COMPACT_ATOMS: atom_id res chain seq x y z
N SER A 1 -31.22 -3.96 -2.85
CA SER A 1 -31.49 -4.73 -1.62
C SER A 1 -30.50 -5.87 -1.53
N ILE A 2 -29.54 -5.77 -0.63
CA ILE A 2 -28.64 -6.89 -0.34
C ILE A 2 -29.44 -7.87 0.53
N LEU A 3 -29.71 -9.03 -0.01
CA LEU A 3 -30.40 -10.11 0.70
C LEU A 3 -29.41 -10.67 1.76
N TYR A 4 -29.60 -10.34 3.03
CA TYR A 4 -28.85 -10.97 4.13
C TYR A 4 -29.42 -12.36 4.36
N ILE A 5 -28.74 -13.38 3.83
CA ILE A 5 -29.09 -14.77 4.11
C ILE A 5 -28.40 -15.16 5.43
N ILE A 6 -29.17 -15.29 6.50
CA ILE A 6 -28.70 -15.90 7.74
C ILE A 6 -29.20 -17.35 7.73
N LEU A 7 -28.27 -18.29 7.59
CA LEU A 7 -28.53 -19.70 7.80
C LEU A 7 -28.34 -20.03 9.28
N SER A 8 -29.33 -20.68 9.87
CA SER A 8 -29.25 -21.11 11.29
C SER A 8 -29.57 -22.60 11.39
N MET A 9 -28.69 -23.33 12.07
CA MET A 9 -28.89 -24.73 12.41
C MET A 9 -28.96 -24.84 13.93
N ARG A 10 -29.96 -25.55 14.47
CA ARG A 10 -30.09 -25.84 15.88
C ARG A 10 -29.92 -27.32 16.12
N PHE A 11 -29.26 -27.68 17.18
CA PHE A 11 -28.99 -29.06 17.64
C PHE A 11 -29.88 -29.45 18.82
N ASN A 12 -30.07 -30.75 19.02
CA ASN A 12 -30.92 -31.30 20.11
C ASN A 12 -30.40 -30.92 21.51
N ASN A 13 -29.10 -30.61 21.66
CA ASN A 13 -28.50 -30.16 22.90
C ASN A 13 -28.68 -28.64 23.17
N GLY A 14 -29.49 -27.97 22.39
CA GLY A 14 -29.76 -26.52 22.51
C GLY A 14 -28.70 -25.61 21.90
N SER A 15 -27.60 -26.16 21.36
CA SER A 15 -26.60 -25.36 20.65
C SER A 15 -27.08 -24.93 19.23
N SER A 16 -26.47 -23.90 18.68
CA SER A 16 -26.81 -23.48 17.33
C SER A 16 -25.58 -22.93 16.57
N ILE A 17 -25.58 -23.09 15.24
CA ILE A 17 -24.62 -22.46 14.33
C ILE A 17 -25.40 -21.45 13.49
N ARG A 18 -24.83 -20.26 13.32
CA ARG A 18 -25.33 -19.23 12.42
C ARG A 18 -24.25 -18.90 11.39
N VAL A 19 -24.62 -18.82 10.15
CA VAL A 19 -23.77 -18.38 9.03
C VAL A 19 -24.40 -17.15 8.40
N GLY A 20 -23.62 -16.11 8.21
CA GLY A 20 -24.10 -14.87 7.60
C GLY A 20 -22.95 -13.94 7.19
N THR A 21 -23.27 -12.95 6.38
CA THR A 21 -22.30 -11.95 5.90
C THR A 21 -22.11 -10.78 6.88
N SER A 22 -23.01 -10.67 7.89
CA SER A 22 -22.93 -9.69 8.96
C SER A 22 -23.60 -10.25 10.21
N LEU A 23 -22.90 -10.22 11.34
CA LEU A 23 -23.37 -10.73 12.62
C LEU A 23 -23.22 -9.63 13.67
N ARG A 24 -24.20 -8.73 13.77
CA ARG A 24 -24.14 -7.58 14.71
C ARG A 24 -24.87 -7.82 16.02
N SER A 25 -25.78 -8.79 16.07
CA SER A 25 -26.62 -9.02 17.25
C SER A 25 -26.48 -10.44 17.77
N GLY A 26 -26.35 -10.56 19.06
CA GLY A 26 -26.23 -11.83 19.78
C GLY A 26 -24.89 -11.93 20.52
N THR A 27 -24.78 -13.00 21.31
CA THR A 27 -23.55 -13.37 22.02
C THR A 27 -23.14 -14.74 21.51
N PHE A 28 -21.89 -14.85 21.06
CA PHE A 28 -21.35 -16.11 20.53
C PHE A 28 -20.22 -16.63 21.41
N GLN A 29 -20.19 -17.92 21.64
CA GLN A 29 -19.08 -18.61 22.31
C GLN A 29 -17.92 -18.89 21.35
N ARG A 30 -18.22 -18.93 20.05
CA ARG A 30 -17.20 -19.11 19.00
C ARG A 30 -17.59 -18.28 17.77
N LEU A 31 -16.64 -17.54 17.27
CA LEU A 31 -16.76 -16.78 16.02
C LEU A 31 -15.66 -17.27 15.07
N HIS A 32 -16.04 -17.57 13.83
CA HIS A 32 -15.10 -17.86 12.75
C HIS A 32 -15.36 -16.89 11.60
N ILE A 33 -14.33 -16.16 11.21
CA ILE A 33 -14.37 -15.22 10.09
C ILE A 33 -13.43 -15.78 9.02
N SER A 34 -14.02 -16.18 7.89
CA SER A 34 -13.31 -16.74 6.75
C SER A 34 -13.02 -15.67 5.72
N GLU A 35 -11.87 -15.75 5.02
CA GLU A 35 -11.46 -14.88 3.94
C GLU A 35 -11.43 -13.38 4.34
N TYR A 36 -11.00 -13.10 5.59
CA TYR A 36 -11.08 -11.75 6.12
C TYR A 36 -10.12 -10.77 5.42
N GLY A 37 -8.96 -11.24 4.95
CA GLY A 37 -8.04 -10.43 4.15
C GLY A 37 -8.69 -9.94 2.85
N LYS A 38 -9.34 -10.86 2.11
CA LYS A 38 -10.12 -10.51 0.90
C LYS A 38 -11.27 -9.55 1.21
N LEU A 39 -11.94 -9.76 2.35
CA LEU A 39 -13.00 -8.85 2.79
C LEU A 39 -12.44 -7.44 3.05
N CYS A 40 -11.33 -7.33 3.77
CA CYS A 40 -10.67 -6.05 4.03
C CYS A 40 -10.25 -5.36 2.73
N ALA A 41 -9.72 -6.12 1.78
CA ALA A 41 -9.26 -5.61 0.51
C ALA A 41 -10.39 -5.15 -0.41
N LYS A 42 -11.40 -5.98 -0.63
CA LYS A 42 -12.47 -5.71 -1.60
C LYS A 42 -13.63 -4.90 -1.02
N PHE A 43 -13.95 -5.09 0.26
CA PHE A 43 -15.13 -4.53 0.92
C PHE A 43 -14.79 -3.86 2.28
N PRO A 44 -14.02 -2.76 2.32
CA PRO A 44 -13.54 -2.16 3.57
C PRO A 44 -14.67 -1.70 4.49
N ASP A 45 -15.81 -1.27 3.95
CA ASP A 45 -16.97 -0.90 4.78
C ASP A 45 -17.55 -2.12 5.51
N LYS A 46 -17.61 -3.28 4.85
CA LYS A 46 -17.98 -4.54 5.50
C LYS A 46 -16.93 -5.00 6.52
N ALA A 47 -15.65 -4.80 6.21
CA ALA A 47 -14.58 -5.12 7.15
C ALA A 47 -14.66 -4.23 8.41
N ARG A 48 -14.99 -2.93 8.25
CA ARG A 48 -15.25 -2.02 9.36
C ARG A 48 -16.46 -2.46 10.17
N GLU A 49 -17.51 -2.97 9.52
CA GLU A 49 -18.69 -3.54 10.17
C GLU A 49 -18.35 -4.80 10.98
N VAL A 50 -17.52 -5.69 10.46
CA VAL A 50 -17.02 -6.87 11.18
C VAL A 50 -16.20 -6.44 12.40
N LYS A 51 -15.27 -5.49 12.24
CA LYS A 51 -14.45 -4.94 13.33
C LYS A 51 -15.29 -4.34 14.45
N SER A 52 -16.26 -3.48 14.12
CA SER A 52 -17.08 -2.78 15.11
C SER A 52 -18.27 -3.57 15.62
N GLY A 53 -18.71 -4.59 14.90
CA GLY A 53 -19.90 -5.39 15.23
C GLY A 53 -19.55 -6.83 15.61
N ALA A 54 -19.15 -7.67 14.65
CA ALA A 54 -19.02 -9.11 14.86
C ALA A 54 -17.99 -9.46 15.95
N LEU A 55 -16.83 -8.82 16.00
CA LEU A 55 -15.80 -9.09 17.03
C LEU A 55 -16.31 -8.78 18.44
N ASN A 56 -17.16 -7.77 18.60
CA ASN A 56 -17.72 -7.40 19.90
C ASN A 56 -18.85 -8.33 20.38
N THR A 57 -19.31 -9.28 19.56
CA THR A 57 -20.31 -10.30 19.98
C THR A 57 -19.71 -11.44 20.80
N VAL A 58 -18.37 -11.50 20.91
CA VAL A 58 -17.64 -12.55 21.60
C VAL A 58 -17.00 -11.99 22.85
N HIS A 59 -17.41 -12.48 24.02
CA HIS A 59 -16.88 -12.01 25.31
C HIS A 59 -15.51 -12.61 25.62
N VAL A 60 -14.81 -11.99 26.57
CA VAL A 60 -13.53 -12.48 27.11
C VAL A 60 -13.66 -13.95 27.57
N GLY A 61 -12.67 -14.76 27.23
CA GLY A 61 -12.66 -16.20 27.50
C GLY A 61 -13.34 -17.08 26.46
N GLN A 62 -13.99 -16.48 25.46
CA GLN A 62 -14.55 -17.18 24.30
C GLN A 62 -13.54 -17.20 23.14
N LYS A 63 -13.87 -17.85 22.02
CA LYS A 63 -12.93 -18.10 20.93
C LYS A 63 -13.29 -17.36 19.66
N ILE A 64 -12.35 -16.59 19.13
CA ILE A 64 -12.40 -16.00 17.80
C ILE A 64 -11.33 -16.65 16.92
N ARG A 65 -11.70 -17.05 15.72
CA ARG A 65 -10.78 -17.50 14.67
C ARG A 65 -11.00 -16.64 13.43
N ILE A 66 -9.90 -16.10 12.91
CA ILE A 66 -9.90 -15.31 11.68
C ILE A 66 -8.87 -15.95 10.76
N GLU A 67 -9.25 -16.28 9.55
CA GLU A 67 -8.35 -16.85 8.55
C GLU A 67 -8.56 -16.22 7.17
N SER A 68 -7.49 -16.18 6.39
CA SER A 68 -7.49 -15.73 5.00
C SER A 68 -6.16 -16.03 4.33
N THR A 69 -6.13 -16.02 3.00
CA THR A 69 -4.95 -15.63 2.24
C THR A 69 -4.64 -14.15 2.49
N ALA A 70 -3.38 -13.77 2.41
CA ALA A 70 -2.96 -12.37 2.56
C ALA A 70 -3.35 -11.54 1.34
N GLU A 71 -3.64 -10.27 1.55
CA GLU A 71 -4.02 -9.31 0.50
C GLU A 71 -3.23 -8.00 0.70
N GLY A 72 -1.89 -8.11 0.63
CA GLY A 72 -0.98 -6.98 0.78
C GLY A 72 -0.78 -6.48 2.20
N HIS A 73 0.02 -5.42 2.34
CA HIS A 73 0.48 -4.85 3.62
C HIS A 73 -0.49 -3.80 4.17
N SER A 74 -1.81 -4.06 4.12
CA SER A 74 -2.80 -3.10 4.61
C SER A 74 -4.12 -3.73 5.02
N GLY A 75 -4.89 -2.95 5.78
CA GLY A 75 -6.22 -3.33 6.24
C GLY A 75 -6.19 -4.12 7.55
N HIS A 76 -7.36 -4.18 8.20
CA HIS A 76 -7.48 -4.70 9.56
C HIS A 76 -6.98 -6.14 9.74
N PHE A 77 -7.07 -6.99 8.71
CA PHE A 77 -6.51 -8.34 8.78
C PHE A 77 -4.98 -8.32 8.89
N TYR A 78 -4.32 -7.53 8.04
CA TYR A 78 -2.87 -7.34 8.09
C TYR A 78 -2.44 -6.78 9.45
N ASP A 79 -3.12 -5.73 9.96
CA ASP A 79 -2.81 -5.10 11.25
C ASP A 79 -2.90 -6.12 12.41
N LEU A 80 -3.94 -6.96 12.41
CA LEU A 80 -4.09 -8.02 13.41
C LEU A 80 -2.97 -9.06 13.33
N CYS A 81 -2.63 -9.52 12.11
CA CYS A 81 -1.55 -10.48 11.89
C CYS A 81 -0.21 -9.91 12.33
N LYS A 82 0.11 -8.67 11.92
CA LYS A 82 1.37 -8.00 12.26
C LYS A 82 1.51 -7.77 13.75
N ALA A 83 0.48 -7.25 14.42
CA ALA A 83 0.49 -7.07 15.87
C ALA A 83 0.67 -8.39 16.63
N ALA A 84 0.00 -9.48 16.19
CA ALA A 84 0.12 -10.78 16.81
C ALA A 84 1.51 -11.42 16.57
N GLN A 85 2.08 -11.25 15.36
CA GLN A 85 3.42 -11.70 15.02
C GLN A 85 4.49 -10.97 15.85
N ASP A 86 4.40 -9.64 15.93
CA ASP A 86 5.37 -8.81 16.68
C ASP A 86 5.38 -9.14 18.17
N ARG A 87 4.20 -9.39 18.79
CA ARG A 87 4.12 -9.88 20.18
C ARG A 87 4.79 -11.23 20.34
N GLY A 88 4.52 -12.16 19.42
CA GLY A 88 5.14 -13.49 19.43
C GLY A 88 6.66 -13.43 19.33
N LEU A 89 7.20 -12.58 18.47
CA LEU A 89 8.65 -12.38 18.32
C LEU A 89 9.30 -11.78 19.56
N LYS A 90 8.59 -10.89 20.28
CA LYS A 90 9.04 -10.30 21.55
C LYS A 90 8.87 -11.23 22.75
N GLY A 91 8.19 -12.37 22.58
CA GLY A 91 7.88 -13.28 23.68
C GLY A 91 6.92 -12.70 24.72
N GLU A 92 6.07 -11.76 24.32
CA GLU A 92 5.09 -11.12 25.20
C GLU A 92 4.03 -12.12 25.65
N GLU A 93 3.64 -12.08 26.94
CA GLU A 93 2.53 -12.89 27.47
C GLU A 93 1.20 -12.37 26.89
N LEU A 94 0.44 -13.27 26.29
CA LEU A 94 -0.82 -12.91 25.64
C LEU A 94 -1.95 -12.83 26.67
N THR A 95 -2.70 -11.73 26.63
CA THR A 95 -3.95 -11.58 27.38
C THR A 95 -5.10 -12.34 26.68
N PRO A 96 -6.25 -12.59 27.36
CA PRO A 96 -7.41 -13.20 26.72
C PRO A 96 -8.04 -12.42 25.56
N LEU A 97 -7.63 -11.16 25.34
CA LEU A 97 -8.07 -10.31 24.24
C LEU A 97 -7.08 -10.27 23.07
N ASP A 98 -5.87 -10.82 23.25
CA ASP A 98 -4.86 -10.82 22.22
C ASP A 98 -5.04 -11.98 21.25
N PHE A 99 -4.75 -11.72 19.98
CA PHE A 99 -4.69 -12.76 18.97
C PHE A 99 -3.31 -13.41 18.93
N LYS A 100 -3.30 -14.73 18.72
CA LYS A 100 -2.09 -15.50 18.42
C LYS A 100 -1.99 -15.67 16.91
N PHE A 101 -0.82 -15.34 16.34
CA PHE A 101 -0.55 -15.55 14.93
C PHE A 101 -0.25 -17.02 14.63
N HIS A 102 -0.85 -17.54 13.56
CA HIS A 102 -0.58 -18.86 13.01
C HIS A 102 -0.36 -18.72 11.51
N PHE A 103 0.76 -19.23 11.02
CA PHE A 103 1.07 -19.33 9.61
C PHE A 103 1.14 -20.79 9.18
N PHE A 104 0.54 -21.11 8.04
CA PHE A 104 0.48 -22.45 7.47
C PHE A 104 1.11 -22.44 6.08
N PRO A 105 2.44 -22.61 5.99
CA PRO A 105 3.11 -22.60 4.69
C PRO A 105 2.71 -23.83 3.87
N TRP A 106 2.69 -23.66 2.56
CA TRP A 106 2.26 -24.71 1.63
C TRP A 106 3.00 -26.04 1.82
N PHE A 107 4.29 -26.02 2.14
CA PHE A 107 5.13 -27.20 2.25
C PHE A 107 4.86 -28.07 3.50
N HIS A 108 4.02 -27.63 4.41
CA HIS A 108 3.55 -28.45 5.54
C HIS A 108 2.49 -29.48 5.13
N ASP A 109 1.88 -29.36 3.96
CA ASP A 109 0.91 -30.32 3.47
C ASP A 109 1.58 -31.31 2.51
N ASP A 110 1.57 -32.60 2.85
CA ASP A 110 2.20 -33.68 2.10
C ASP A 110 1.69 -33.86 0.66
N LYS A 111 0.52 -33.33 0.34
CA LYS A 111 -0.01 -33.38 -1.03
C LYS A 111 0.74 -32.47 -2.02
N TYR A 112 1.51 -31.52 -1.54
CA TYR A 112 2.28 -30.58 -2.38
C TYR A 112 3.68 -31.12 -2.70
N LYS A 113 3.72 -32.29 -3.33
CA LYS A 113 4.94 -32.98 -3.77
C LYS A 113 4.73 -33.51 -5.20
N LEU A 114 5.75 -33.41 -6.03
CA LEU A 114 5.74 -33.95 -7.38
C LEU A 114 6.94 -34.88 -7.58
N ALA A 115 6.66 -36.18 -7.83
CA ALA A 115 7.68 -37.20 -8.08
C ALA A 115 8.12 -37.15 -9.57
N SER A 116 8.58 -35.99 -10.04
CA SER A 116 9.06 -35.78 -11.40
C SER A 116 10.39 -35.02 -11.35
N ASP A 117 11.23 -35.27 -12.35
CA ASP A 117 12.47 -34.51 -12.53
C ASP A 117 12.10 -33.17 -13.23
N VAL A 118 12.21 -32.08 -12.50
CA VAL A 118 11.96 -30.73 -12.98
C VAL A 118 13.26 -29.94 -12.87
N GLY A 119 13.69 -29.34 -13.99
CA GLY A 119 14.85 -28.48 -14.00
C GLY A 119 14.62 -27.20 -13.21
N GLU A 120 15.58 -26.79 -12.39
CA GLU A 120 15.58 -25.55 -11.66
C GLU A 120 16.28 -24.47 -12.49
N THR A 121 15.65 -23.32 -12.67
CA THR A 121 16.29 -22.12 -13.23
C THR A 121 17.26 -21.49 -12.21
N THR A 122 18.08 -20.54 -12.63
CA THR A 122 18.94 -19.79 -11.70
C THR A 122 18.09 -19.05 -10.64
N GLU A 123 16.97 -18.50 -11.03
CA GLU A 123 16.03 -17.81 -10.13
C GLU A 123 15.40 -18.77 -9.10
N ASP A 124 15.03 -19.98 -9.52
CA ASP A 124 14.52 -21.02 -8.63
C ASP A 124 15.60 -21.44 -7.60
N GLN A 125 16.84 -21.62 -8.04
CA GLN A 125 17.96 -21.98 -7.16
C GLN A 125 18.27 -20.89 -6.15
N GLU A 126 18.26 -19.62 -6.55
CA GLU A 126 18.42 -18.48 -5.66
C GLU A 126 17.31 -18.43 -4.62
N TYR A 127 16.06 -18.59 -5.05
CA TYR A 127 14.89 -18.61 -4.16
C TYR A 127 14.98 -19.74 -3.12
N PHE A 128 15.25 -20.98 -3.55
CA PHE A 128 15.35 -22.11 -2.62
C PHE A 128 16.57 -22.01 -1.70
N THR A 129 17.66 -21.40 -2.17
CA THR A 129 18.84 -21.13 -1.33
C THR A 129 18.51 -20.09 -0.26
N GLN A 130 17.74 -19.06 -0.60
CA GLN A 130 17.27 -18.06 0.37
C GLN A 130 16.35 -18.70 1.42
N LEU A 131 15.44 -19.58 1.02
CA LEU A 131 14.57 -20.31 1.96
C LEU A 131 15.40 -21.17 2.90
N ALA A 132 16.38 -21.93 2.38
CA ALA A 132 17.27 -22.76 3.17
C ALA A 132 18.08 -21.93 4.19
N SER A 133 18.56 -20.73 3.81
CA SER A 133 19.25 -19.82 4.71
C SER A 133 18.37 -19.31 5.86
N ASN A 134 17.06 -19.32 5.67
CA ASN A 134 16.05 -19.00 6.68
C ASN A 134 15.53 -20.25 7.43
N GLY A 135 16.19 -21.41 7.27
CA GLY A 135 15.84 -22.66 7.96
C GLY A 135 14.67 -23.42 7.33
N ILE A 136 14.32 -23.14 6.07
CA ILE A 136 13.26 -23.83 5.32
C ILE A 136 13.90 -24.71 4.25
N ASP A 137 14.11 -25.98 4.59
CA ASP A 137 14.70 -26.97 3.69
C ASP A 137 13.62 -27.73 2.92
N LEU A 138 13.45 -27.41 1.64
CA LEU A 138 12.50 -28.07 0.75
C LEU A 138 13.11 -29.32 0.11
N THR A 139 12.36 -30.44 0.13
CA THR A 139 12.73 -31.64 -0.59
C THR A 139 12.69 -31.42 -2.12
N ARG A 140 13.41 -32.25 -2.89
CA ARG A 140 13.39 -32.21 -4.36
C ARG A 140 11.97 -32.30 -4.93
N GLN A 141 11.11 -33.12 -4.32
CA GLN A 141 9.72 -33.28 -4.73
C GLN A 141 8.87 -32.04 -4.47
N GLN A 142 9.12 -31.33 -3.36
CA GLN A 142 8.45 -30.06 -3.04
C GLN A 142 8.91 -28.94 -4.00
N ARG A 143 10.22 -28.85 -4.27
CA ARG A 143 10.74 -27.87 -5.25
C ARG A 143 10.16 -28.12 -6.64
N ALA A 144 10.12 -29.38 -7.09
CA ALA A 144 9.51 -29.76 -8.36
C ALA A 144 8.04 -29.38 -8.45
N TRP A 145 7.28 -29.60 -7.35
CA TRP A 145 5.88 -29.19 -7.27
C TRP A 145 5.72 -27.66 -7.34
N TYR A 146 6.55 -26.93 -6.56
CA TYR A 146 6.50 -25.47 -6.49
C TYR A 146 6.75 -24.84 -7.87
N ILE A 147 7.77 -25.29 -8.60
CA ILE A 147 8.08 -24.81 -9.96
C ILE A 147 6.91 -25.06 -10.89
N LYS A 148 6.38 -26.30 -10.93
CA LYS A 148 5.28 -26.64 -11.83
C LYS A 148 3.97 -25.96 -11.47
N LYS A 149 3.74 -25.72 -10.19
CA LYS A 149 2.59 -24.95 -9.73
C LYS A 149 2.74 -23.46 -10.08
N GLY A 150 3.96 -22.94 -9.96
CA GLY A 150 4.30 -21.58 -10.36
C GLY A 150 4.04 -21.29 -11.83
N GLU A 151 4.33 -22.24 -12.74
CA GLU A 151 3.98 -22.13 -14.17
C GLU A 151 2.47 -21.95 -14.39
N GLN A 152 1.63 -22.50 -13.51
CA GLN A 152 0.17 -22.39 -13.59
C GLN A 152 -0.37 -21.11 -12.93
N GLN A 153 0.21 -20.72 -11.79
CA GLN A 153 -0.28 -19.59 -10.96
C GLN A 153 0.33 -18.25 -11.39
N GLY A 154 1.51 -18.27 -12.04
CA GLY A 154 2.20 -17.04 -12.41
C GLY A 154 2.46 -16.13 -11.20
N GLU A 155 2.06 -14.87 -11.30
CA GLU A 155 2.29 -13.86 -10.25
C GLU A 155 1.52 -14.15 -8.94
N ASP A 156 0.49 -14.98 -8.98
CA ASP A 156 -0.31 -15.35 -7.79
C ASP A 156 0.33 -16.45 -6.94
N MET A 157 1.41 -17.08 -7.41
CA MET A 157 2.03 -18.23 -6.73
C MET A 157 2.41 -17.92 -5.28
N LYS A 158 3.06 -16.81 -5.03
CA LYS A 158 3.50 -16.41 -3.69
C LYS A 158 2.35 -16.03 -2.76
N ARG A 159 1.23 -15.55 -3.32
CA ARG A 159 0.03 -15.23 -2.55
C ARG A 159 -0.73 -16.49 -2.14
N GLU A 160 -0.92 -17.43 -3.09
CA GLU A 160 -1.71 -18.63 -2.86
C GLU A 160 -0.92 -19.73 -2.12
N PHE A 161 0.40 -19.79 -2.35
CA PHE A 161 1.32 -20.80 -1.80
C PHE A 161 2.56 -20.15 -1.20
N PRO A 162 2.41 -19.26 -0.21
CA PRO A 162 3.55 -18.56 0.39
C PRO A 162 4.42 -19.51 1.22
N SER A 163 5.72 -19.28 1.18
CA SER A 163 6.69 -20.01 2.01
C SER A 163 6.95 -19.34 3.35
N THR A 164 6.76 -18.02 3.42
CA THR A 164 6.92 -17.23 4.66
C THR A 164 5.77 -16.25 4.84
N PRO A 165 5.50 -15.76 6.07
CA PRO A 165 4.50 -14.72 6.31
C PRO A 165 4.77 -13.44 5.51
N ASP A 166 6.03 -13.00 5.45
CA ASP A 166 6.42 -11.79 4.74
C ASP A 166 6.13 -11.93 3.24
N GLU A 167 6.50 -13.09 2.64
CA GLU A 167 6.19 -13.39 1.24
C GLU A 167 4.68 -13.35 0.96
N ALA A 168 3.85 -13.87 1.89
CA ALA A 168 2.40 -13.85 1.74
C ALA A 168 1.84 -12.43 1.63
N PHE A 169 2.36 -11.51 2.44
CA PHE A 169 1.94 -10.11 2.44
C PHE A 169 2.62 -9.25 1.38
N GLU A 170 3.83 -9.61 0.92
CA GLU A 170 4.52 -8.96 -0.19
C GLU A 170 3.88 -9.25 -1.55
N ALA A 171 3.15 -10.35 -1.67
CA ALA A 171 2.44 -10.69 -2.89
C ALA A 171 1.49 -9.56 -3.27
N SER A 172 1.57 -9.14 -4.53
CA SER A 172 0.89 -7.95 -5.02
C SER A 172 -0.60 -7.98 -4.73
N VAL A 173 -1.12 -6.85 -4.26
CA VAL A 173 -2.56 -6.60 -4.14
C VAL A 173 -3.19 -6.77 -5.53
N GLU A 174 -4.22 -7.59 -5.63
CA GLU A 174 -4.93 -7.81 -6.89
C GLU A 174 -5.41 -6.48 -7.47
N GLY A 175 -5.09 -6.22 -8.73
CA GLY A 175 -5.41 -4.95 -9.39
C GLY A 175 -4.46 -3.77 -9.07
N ALA A 176 -3.38 -3.97 -8.30
CA ALA A 176 -2.40 -2.92 -8.00
C ALA A 176 -1.70 -2.39 -9.25
N TYR A 177 -1.58 -1.07 -9.34
CA TYR A 177 -0.98 -0.41 -10.50
C TYR A 177 0.55 -0.52 -10.56
N PHE A 178 1.22 -0.64 -9.41
CA PHE A 178 2.68 -0.55 -9.28
C PHE A 178 3.33 -1.83 -8.72
N ALA A 179 2.61 -2.95 -8.66
CA ALA A 179 3.10 -4.22 -8.13
C ALA A 179 4.48 -4.61 -8.70
N LYS A 180 4.63 -4.57 -10.05
CA LYS A 180 5.88 -4.90 -10.75
C LYS A 180 7.01 -3.92 -10.42
N GLN A 181 6.69 -2.62 -10.35
CA GLN A 181 7.66 -1.57 -10.06
C GLN A 181 8.17 -1.67 -8.62
N MET A 182 7.27 -1.90 -7.66
CA MET A 182 7.62 -2.05 -6.25
C MET A 182 8.42 -3.33 -5.99
N ALA A 183 8.02 -4.46 -6.58
CA ALA A 183 8.78 -5.71 -6.51
C ALA A 183 10.21 -5.52 -7.07
N LYS A 184 10.34 -4.89 -8.25
CA LYS A 184 11.63 -4.58 -8.86
C LYS A 184 12.48 -3.65 -7.97
N ALA A 185 11.87 -2.62 -7.38
CA ALA A 185 12.56 -1.70 -6.49
C ALA A 185 13.13 -2.41 -5.24
N ARG A 186 12.41 -3.42 -4.70
CA ARG A 186 12.89 -4.24 -3.58
C ARG A 186 14.05 -5.14 -4.00
N ILE A 187 13.92 -5.86 -5.11
CA ILE A 187 14.99 -6.73 -5.65
C ILE A 187 16.26 -5.91 -5.89
N GLU A 188 16.15 -4.72 -6.49
CA GLU A 188 17.26 -3.82 -6.76
C GLU A 188 17.74 -3.04 -5.52
N ARG A 189 17.17 -3.30 -4.34
CA ARG A 189 17.49 -2.63 -3.07
C ARG A 189 17.36 -1.11 -3.13
N ARG A 190 16.40 -0.60 -3.92
CA ARG A 190 16.09 0.84 -4.01
C ARG A 190 15.08 1.30 -2.95
N ILE A 191 14.51 0.36 -2.18
CA ILE A 191 13.78 0.63 -0.93
C ILE A 191 14.73 0.21 0.19
N CYS A 192 15.33 1.20 0.86
CA CYS A 192 16.35 1.00 1.87
C CYS A 192 16.51 2.27 2.73
N ARG A 193 17.33 2.23 3.76
CA ARG A 193 17.71 3.46 4.48
C ARG A 193 18.55 4.36 3.59
N LEU A 194 18.10 5.60 3.41
CA LEU A 194 18.76 6.59 2.58
C LEU A 194 19.45 7.65 3.47
N PRO A 195 20.71 8.00 3.19
CA PRO A 195 21.31 9.18 3.80
C PRO A 195 20.60 10.44 3.28
N ILE A 196 20.45 11.43 4.14
CA ILE A 196 20.05 12.78 3.76
C ILE A 196 21.33 13.52 3.38
N GLU A 197 21.41 13.93 2.10
CA GLU A 197 22.56 14.62 1.57
C GLU A 197 22.50 16.13 1.88
N ASP A 198 23.64 16.79 1.82
CA ASP A 198 23.71 18.27 1.81
C ASP A 198 23.29 18.80 0.44
N ALA A 199 22.02 18.60 0.11
CA ALA A 199 21.40 18.97 -1.15
C ALA A 199 20.00 19.51 -0.89
N PRO A 200 19.51 20.46 -1.74
CA PRO A 200 18.19 21.02 -1.56
C PRO A 200 17.09 19.97 -1.68
N VAL A 201 16.06 20.09 -0.84
CA VAL A 201 14.86 19.25 -0.84
C VAL A 201 13.77 19.97 -1.62
N TYR A 202 13.09 19.25 -2.51
CA TYR A 202 11.80 19.71 -3.04
C TYR A 202 10.68 18.82 -2.52
N THR A 203 9.46 19.32 -2.55
CA THR A 203 8.29 18.58 -2.09
C THR A 203 7.24 18.49 -3.18
N THR A 204 6.51 17.38 -3.21
CA THR A 204 5.32 17.21 -4.06
C THR A 204 4.12 16.93 -3.17
N TRP A 205 3.00 17.56 -3.49
CA TRP A 205 1.82 17.62 -2.64
C TRP A 205 0.60 17.01 -3.30
N ASP A 206 -0.24 16.37 -2.51
CA ASP A 206 -1.66 16.15 -2.78
C ASP A 206 -2.47 16.89 -1.73
N LEU A 207 -3.43 17.71 -2.14
CA LEU A 207 -4.18 18.61 -1.25
C LEU A 207 -5.61 18.11 -1.05
N GLY A 208 -5.88 17.39 0.02
CA GLY A 208 -7.24 17.05 0.44
C GLY A 208 -8.04 18.26 0.90
N LEU A 209 -9.36 18.30 0.59
CA LEU A 209 -10.29 19.31 1.12
C LEU A 209 -10.98 18.83 2.41
N ASN A 210 -11.49 17.60 2.35
CA ASN A 210 -12.09 16.86 3.46
C ASN A 210 -11.37 15.53 3.70
N ASP A 211 -10.26 15.34 3.00
CA ASP A 211 -9.41 14.14 2.96
C ASP A 211 -7.99 14.50 3.38
N SER A 212 -7.11 13.51 3.39
CA SER A 212 -5.72 13.71 3.80
C SER A 212 -4.93 14.56 2.80
N THR A 213 -4.15 15.51 3.31
CA THR A 213 -3.08 16.18 2.57
C THR A 213 -1.81 15.34 2.72
N ALA A 214 -1.18 14.98 1.60
CA ALA A 214 0.04 14.19 1.56
C ALA A 214 1.21 14.99 0.98
N ILE A 215 2.40 14.81 1.56
CA ILE A 215 3.64 15.50 1.17
C ILE A 215 4.74 14.46 1.03
N VAL A 216 5.36 14.37 -0.14
CA VAL A 216 6.59 13.60 -0.35
C VAL A 216 7.77 14.56 -0.45
N PHE A 217 8.84 14.27 0.29
CA PHE A 217 10.07 15.04 0.31
C PHE A 217 11.13 14.34 -0.54
N TRP A 218 11.77 15.08 -1.44
CA TRP A 218 12.65 14.55 -2.45
C TRP A 218 14.02 15.21 -2.45
N GLN A 219 15.04 14.41 -2.72
CA GLN A 219 16.36 14.88 -3.11
C GLN A 219 16.78 14.25 -4.45
N ASP A 220 17.37 15.05 -5.32
CA ASP A 220 17.99 14.57 -6.55
C ASP A 220 19.48 14.38 -6.32
N VAL A 221 19.96 13.13 -6.38
CA VAL A 221 21.36 12.78 -6.17
C VAL A 221 21.88 12.04 -7.41
N GLY A 222 22.60 12.73 -8.27
CA GLY A 222 23.01 12.21 -9.57
C GLY A 222 21.81 11.84 -10.43
N HIS A 223 21.65 10.55 -10.74
CA HIS A 223 20.50 10.04 -11.50
C HIS A 223 19.35 9.53 -10.61
N GLU A 224 19.56 9.50 -9.30
CA GLU A 224 18.61 8.99 -8.33
C GLU A 224 17.62 10.09 -7.91
N ARG A 225 16.36 9.73 -7.85
CA ARG A 225 15.26 10.51 -7.31
C ARG A 225 14.89 9.91 -5.97
N ARG A 226 15.38 10.46 -4.89
CA ARG A 226 15.26 9.90 -3.55
C ARG A 226 14.06 10.50 -2.82
N ALA A 227 13.02 9.69 -2.58
CA ALA A 227 11.98 10.00 -1.60
C ALA A 227 12.59 9.80 -0.21
N ILE A 228 12.97 10.89 0.46
CA ILE A 228 13.70 10.85 1.72
C ILE A 228 12.82 10.93 2.95
N ASP A 229 11.57 11.42 2.78
CA ASP A 229 10.61 11.56 3.87
C ASP A 229 9.18 11.66 3.34
N TYR A 230 8.21 11.42 4.21
CA TYR A 230 6.80 11.50 3.90
C TYR A 230 6.01 12.06 5.08
N TYR A 231 4.97 12.83 4.78
CA TYR A 231 4.02 13.32 5.78
C TYR A 231 2.59 13.27 5.22
N GLU A 232 1.65 12.85 6.04
CA GLU A 232 0.22 12.82 5.71
C GLU A 232 -0.58 13.19 6.95
N ASN A 233 -1.56 14.09 6.79
CA ASN A 233 -2.53 14.44 7.84
C ASN A 233 -3.82 14.96 7.23
N ASN A 234 -4.90 15.00 8.01
CA ASN A 234 -6.22 15.43 7.58
C ASN A 234 -6.71 16.61 8.41
N GLY A 235 -7.41 17.54 7.76
CA GLY A 235 -8.12 18.64 8.43
C GLY A 235 -7.25 19.76 9.02
N GLU A 236 -5.99 19.85 8.62
CA GLU A 236 -5.02 20.80 9.18
C GLU A 236 -4.94 22.11 8.38
N SER A 237 -4.50 23.16 9.05
CA SER A 237 -4.30 24.47 8.45
C SER A 237 -2.97 24.59 7.69
N TRP A 238 -2.83 25.57 6.81
CA TRP A 238 -1.56 25.89 6.13
C TRP A 238 -0.43 26.20 7.12
N GLY A 239 -0.75 26.84 8.26
CA GLY A 239 0.20 27.13 9.33
C GLY A 239 0.76 25.85 9.96
N HIS A 240 -0.06 24.80 10.10
CA HIS A 240 0.38 23.50 10.56
C HIS A 240 1.41 22.88 9.59
N TYR A 241 1.10 22.85 8.29
CA TYR A 241 2.04 22.31 7.28
C TYR A 241 3.33 23.10 7.19
N ALA A 242 3.27 24.43 7.30
CA ALA A 242 4.46 25.26 7.38
C ALA A 242 5.32 24.91 8.62
N GLY A 243 4.68 24.68 9.76
CA GLY A 243 5.32 24.21 10.99
C GLY A 243 6.01 22.84 10.81
N ILE A 244 5.38 21.90 10.11
CA ILE A 244 5.98 20.60 9.78
C ILE A 244 7.21 20.77 8.89
N LEU A 245 7.13 21.58 7.82
CA LEU A 245 8.30 21.86 6.97
C LEU A 245 9.45 22.44 7.76
N LEU A 246 9.17 23.39 8.65
CA LEU A 246 10.19 24.01 9.51
C LEU A 246 10.81 22.98 10.49
N ALA A 247 9.97 22.15 11.12
CA ALA A 247 10.41 21.14 12.07
C ALA A 247 11.28 20.05 11.45
N LYS A 248 11.10 19.74 10.15
CA LYS A 248 11.96 18.82 9.40
C LYS A 248 13.37 19.37 9.18
N GLY A 249 13.57 20.69 9.20
CA GLY A 249 14.89 21.33 9.13
C GLY A 249 15.61 21.20 7.79
N TYR A 250 14.91 20.86 6.70
CA TYR A 250 15.50 20.75 5.36
C TYR A 250 15.68 22.13 4.72
N THR A 251 16.68 22.25 3.84
CA THR A 251 16.80 23.40 2.93
C THR A 251 15.94 23.17 1.71
N TYR A 252 14.83 23.89 1.61
CA TYR A 252 13.87 23.70 0.51
C TYR A 252 14.23 24.49 -0.73
N SER A 253 14.17 23.81 -1.89
CA SER A 253 14.31 24.47 -3.20
C SER A 253 12.95 24.91 -3.76
N ARG A 254 11.92 24.07 -3.66
CA ARG A 254 10.58 24.32 -4.18
C ARG A 254 9.53 23.38 -3.63
N HIS A 255 8.28 23.87 -3.58
CA HIS A 255 7.09 23.09 -3.23
C HIS A 255 6.17 22.96 -4.45
N TYR A 256 6.04 21.76 -5.00
CA TYR A 256 5.20 21.47 -6.16
C TYR A 256 3.79 21.11 -5.70
N MET A 257 2.84 22.00 -6.00
CA MET A 257 1.44 21.84 -5.64
C MET A 257 0.65 21.19 -6.78
N PRO A 258 -0.42 20.44 -6.51
CA PRO A 258 -1.28 19.89 -7.54
C PRO A 258 -2.02 21.03 -8.31
N HIS A 259 -2.50 20.73 -9.51
CA HIS A 259 -3.10 21.71 -10.41
C HIS A 259 -4.31 22.47 -9.80
N ASP A 260 -5.03 21.86 -8.90
CA ASP A 260 -6.19 22.46 -8.22
C ASP A 260 -5.80 23.48 -7.14
N ALA A 261 -4.52 23.57 -6.78
CA ALA A 261 -4.00 24.64 -5.91
C ALA A 261 -4.14 26.02 -6.56
N ALA A 262 -4.24 26.11 -7.89
CA ALA A 262 -4.52 27.35 -8.63
C ALA A 262 -6.01 27.75 -8.61
N HIS A 263 -6.91 26.87 -8.16
CA HIS A 263 -8.33 27.17 -8.13
C HIS A 263 -8.63 28.18 -6.99
N ARG A 264 -9.43 29.19 -7.32
CA ARG A 264 -9.91 30.17 -6.33
C ARG A 264 -10.90 29.53 -5.38
N GLN A 265 -10.68 29.70 -4.09
CA GLN A 265 -11.66 29.35 -3.05
C GLN A 265 -12.33 30.61 -2.57
N GLN A 266 -13.68 30.62 -2.60
CA GLN A 266 -14.47 31.67 -1.96
C GLN A 266 -14.50 31.38 -0.46
N ASP A 267 -13.80 32.18 0.31
CA ASP A 267 -13.96 32.27 1.76
C ASP A 267 -14.78 33.50 2.09
N VAL A 268 -15.29 33.59 3.34
CA VAL A 268 -16.27 34.64 3.77
C VAL A 268 -15.79 36.06 3.46
N ASN A 269 -14.45 36.27 3.35
CA ASN A 269 -13.85 37.61 3.15
C ASN A 269 -12.79 37.71 2.05
N THR A 270 -12.36 36.64 1.41
CA THR A 270 -11.26 36.68 0.41
C THR A 270 -11.45 35.66 -0.70
N ILE A 271 -11.05 36.05 -1.92
CA ILE A 271 -10.99 35.16 -3.09
C ILE A 271 -9.52 34.86 -3.33
N GLU A 272 -8.98 33.86 -2.66
CA GLU A 272 -7.58 33.43 -2.77
C GLU A 272 -7.45 32.03 -3.32
N THR A 273 -6.34 31.75 -3.98
CA THR A 273 -5.98 30.38 -4.37
C THR A 273 -5.36 29.64 -3.18
N ARG A 274 -5.37 28.31 -3.20
CA ARG A 274 -4.66 27.50 -2.20
C ARG A 274 -3.16 27.80 -2.21
N GLU A 275 -2.58 28.02 -3.40
CA GLU A 275 -1.18 28.40 -3.55
C GLU A 275 -0.89 29.74 -2.84
N GLN A 276 -1.76 30.75 -3.00
CA GLN A 276 -1.60 32.03 -2.29
C GLN A 276 -1.66 31.86 -0.78
N LYS A 277 -2.59 31.06 -0.27
CA LYS A 277 -2.68 30.75 1.17
C LYS A 277 -1.45 30.01 1.70
N ALA A 278 -0.90 29.06 0.92
CA ALA A 278 0.34 28.37 1.25
C ALA A 278 1.53 29.34 1.34
N ASN A 279 1.66 30.25 0.33
CA ASN A 279 2.71 31.27 0.31
C ASN A 279 2.62 32.23 1.50
N GLN A 280 1.42 32.66 1.87
CA GLN A 280 1.18 33.52 3.04
C GLN A 280 1.54 32.82 4.37
N ALA A 281 1.36 31.50 4.43
CA ALA A 281 1.75 30.69 5.58
C ALA A 281 3.27 30.42 5.64
N GLY A 282 4.05 30.89 4.67
CA GLY A 282 5.50 30.74 4.63
C GLY A 282 6.00 29.53 3.83
N ILE A 283 5.11 28.82 3.11
CA ILE A 283 5.50 27.72 2.22
C ILE A 283 5.96 28.30 0.87
N ASN A 284 7.24 28.56 0.72
CA ASN A 284 7.84 29.27 -0.41
C ASN A 284 9.17 28.67 -0.86
N PRO A 285 9.52 28.70 -2.16
CA PRO A 285 8.66 29.05 -3.31
C PRO A 285 7.74 27.90 -3.72
N THR A 286 6.53 28.20 -4.15
CA THR A 286 5.59 27.23 -4.71
C THR A 286 5.59 27.20 -6.22
N GLU A 287 5.21 26.10 -6.82
CA GLU A 287 4.91 25.93 -8.23
C GLU A 287 3.72 24.99 -8.43
N VAL A 288 2.72 25.46 -9.17
CA VAL A 288 1.54 24.63 -9.47
C VAL A 288 1.79 23.77 -10.70
N LEU A 289 1.64 22.46 -10.53
CA LEU A 289 1.82 21.48 -11.60
C LEU A 289 0.69 21.58 -12.64
N ARG A 290 0.99 21.20 -13.88
CA ARG A 290 -0.02 21.12 -14.94
C ARG A 290 -0.99 19.99 -14.68
N LYS A 291 -2.25 20.20 -15.04
CA LYS A 291 -3.29 19.18 -14.97
C LYS A 291 -2.97 18.00 -15.87
N ILE A 292 -3.07 16.79 -15.33
CA ILE A 292 -3.07 15.55 -16.10
C ILE A 292 -4.49 15.34 -16.64
N ALA A 293 -4.62 15.13 -17.94
CA ALA A 293 -5.93 15.00 -18.57
C ALA A 293 -6.63 13.67 -18.21
N LEU A 294 -5.86 12.59 -18.20
CA LEU A 294 -6.37 11.24 -17.91
C LEU A 294 -5.56 10.62 -16.78
N GLU A 295 -6.25 9.95 -15.86
CA GLU A 295 -5.60 9.22 -14.74
C GLU A 295 -4.54 8.22 -15.24
N LYS A 296 -4.83 7.54 -16.34
CA LYS A 296 -3.89 6.62 -17.00
C LYS A 296 -2.56 7.28 -17.35
N ASP A 297 -2.58 8.54 -17.82
CA ASP A 297 -1.35 9.27 -18.19
C ASP A 297 -0.45 9.52 -16.98
N GLY A 298 -1.03 9.75 -15.81
CA GLY A 298 -0.32 9.89 -14.54
C GLY A 298 0.30 8.57 -14.07
N ILE A 299 -0.47 7.48 -14.17
CA ILE A 299 0.02 6.14 -13.85
C ILE A 299 1.17 5.73 -14.75
N ASP A 300 1.07 5.96 -16.07
CA ASP A 300 2.11 5.63 -17.03
C ASP A 300 3.35 6.51 -16.85
N ALA A 301 3.18 7.80 -16.52
CA ALA A 301 4.29 8.69 -16.15
C ALA A 301 5.01 8.20 -14.90
N SER A 302 4.25 7.79 -13.88
CA SER A 302 4.78 7.23 -12.63
C SER A 302 5.55 5.93 -12.89
N ARG A 303 5.03 5.02 -13.72
CA ARG A 303 5.74 3.78 -14.10
C ARG A 303 7.06 4.06 -14.81
N ALA A 304 7.09 5.05 -15.72
CA ALA A 304 8.30 5.48 -16.41
C ALA A 304 9.29 6.17 -15.47
N TYR A 305 8.84 6.76 -14.39
CA TYR A 305 9.65 7.43 -13.37
C TYR A 305 10.31 6.46 -12.39
N PHE A 306 9.65 5.37 -12.03
CA PHE A 306 10.08 4.38 -11.04
C PHE A 306 11.52 3.86 -11.18
N PRO A 307 12.08 3.63 -12.39
CA PRO A 307 13.46 3.16 -12.50
C PRO A 307 14.51 4.09 -11.88
N SER A 308 14.22 5.38 -11.75
CA SER A 308 15.11 6.36 -11.11
C SER A 308 14.80 6.58 -9.62
N VAL A 309 13.72 5.99 -9.10
CA VAL A 309 13.22 6.26 -7.74
C VAL A 309 13.89 5.36 -6.71
N TRP A 310 14.36 5.98 -5.64
CA TRP A 310 14.81 5.37 -4.39
C TRP A 310 13.90 5.85 -3.26
N ILE A 311 13.56 4.98 -2.32
CA ILE A 311 12.61 5.29 -1.25
C ILE A 311 13.21 4.93 0.10
N ASP A 312 13.21 5.86 1.04
CA ASP A 312 13.64 5.58 2.41
C ASP A 312 12.62 4.66 3.10
N GLU A 313 13.08 3.49 3.56
CA GLU A 313 12.20 2.46 4.12
C GLU A 313 11.55 2.86 5.46
N GLU A 314 12.23 3.68 6.28
CA GLU A 314 11.71 4.09 7.60
C GLU A 314 10.82 5.34 7.50
N ARG A 315 11.35 6.41 6.90
CA ARG A 315 10.65 7.70 6.84
C ARG A 315 9.52 7.73 5.83
N CYS A 316 9.57 6.85 4.82
CA CYS A 316 8.55 6.74 3.78
C CYS A 316 7.71 5.46 3.89
N GLY A 317 7.67 4.78 5.05
CA GLY A 317 6.91 3.54 5.21
C GLY A 317 5.43 3.65 4.80
N ARG A 318 4.77 4.78 5.12
CA ARG A 318 3.38 5.03 4.69
C ARG A 318 3.27 5.25 3.17
N LEU A 319 4.22 5.95 2.53
CA LEU A 319 4.27 6.10 1.08
C LEU A 319 4.43 4.74 0.39
N ILE A 320 5.32 3.88 0.89
CA ILE A 320 5.51 2.51 0.39
C ILE A 320 4.19 1.76 0.45
N THR A 321 3.48 1.82 1.58
CA THR A 321 2.15 1.22 1.73
C THR A 321 1.15 1.77 0.72
N CYS A 322 1.15 3.07 0.46
CA CYS A 322 0.28 3.69 -0.55
C CYS A 322 0.59 3.15 -1.97
N LEU A 323 1.88 3.07 -2.34
CA LEU A 323 2.29 2.59 -3.67
C LEU A 323 2.02 1.10 -3.87
N ASP A 324 2.15 0.27 -2.84
CA ASP A 324 1.81 -1.15 -2.88
C ASP A 324 0.31 -1.40 -3.04
N ASN A 325 -0.53 -0.52 -2.49
CA ASN A 325 -1.97 -0.73 -2.40
C ASN A 325 -2.81 0.13 -3.36
N TYR A 326 -2.19 1.08 -4.08
CA TYR A 326 -2.91 1.87 -5.08
C TYR A 326 -3.33 0.98 -6.24
N ARG A 327 -4.65 0.78 -6.39
CA ARG A 327 -5.23 -0.24 -7.26
C ARG A 327 -6.49 0.22 -7.98
N LYS A 328 -6.90 -0.59 -8.94
CA LYS A 328 -8.17 -0.44 -9.65
C LYS A 328 -9.35 -0.58 -8.68
N GLU A 329 -10.48 0.04 -9.03
CA GLU A 329 -11.75 -0.17 -8.35
C GLU A 329 -12.39 -1.48 -8.83
N TRP A 330 -12.88 -2.28 -7.88
CA TRP A 330 -13.62 -3.50 -8.19
C TRP A 330 -15.10 -3.21 -8.45
N ASP A 331 -15.70 -3.81 -9.48
CA ASP A 331 -17.14 -3.79 -9.76
C ASP A 331 -17.79 -5.06 -9.22
N ASP A 332 -18.47 -4.96 -8.09
CA ASP A 332 -19.12 -6.10 -7.43
C ASP A 332 -20.24 -6.71 -8.24
N ILE A 333 -20.89 -5.90 -9.09
CA ILE A 333 -22.06 -6.36 -9.88
C ILE A 333 -21.59 -7.17 -11.09
N ARG A 334 -20.50 -6.71 -11.73
CA ARG A 334 -19.96 -7.33 -12.94
C ARG A 334 -18.84 -8.33 -12.65
N GLY A 335 -18.26 -8.35 -11.45
CA GLY A 335 -17.13 -9.19 -11.08
C GLY A 335 -15.85 -8.88 -11.87
N VAL A 336 -15.60 -7.61 -12.20
CA VAL A 336 -14.43 -7.16 -12.97
C VAL A 336 -13.79 -5.90 -12.39
N TRP A 337 -12.51 -5.70 -12.69
CA TRP A 337 -11.81 -4.48 -12.35
C TRP A 337 -12.18 -3.34 -13.31
N LYS A 338 -12.59 -2.19 -12.75
CA LYS A 338 -12.85 -0.97 -13.52
C LYS A 338 -11.55 -0.36 -14.04
N ASP A 339 -11.64 0.39 -15.13
CA ASP A 339 -10.49 1.14 -15.70
C ASP A 339 -10.23 2.47 -14.99
N ARG A 340 -10.59 2.57 -13.72
CA ARG A 340 -10.28 3.71 -12.85
C ARG A 340 -9.70 3.24 -11.54
N ALA A 341 -8.90 4.09 -10.92
CA ALA A 341 -8.38 3.82 -9.61
C ALA A 341 -9.48 3.94 -8.56
N ARG A 342 -9.35 3.12 -7.53
CA ARG A 342 -10.14 3.26 -6.32
C ARG A 342 -9.67 4.49 -5.56
N HIS A 343 -10.61 5.35 -5.18
CA HIS A 343 -10.33 6.46 -4.29
C HIS A 343 -10.46 5.99 -2.85
N ASP A 344 -9.32 5.81 -2.18
CA ASP A 344 -9.23 5.37 -0.80
C ASP A 344 -8.04 6.03 -0.11
N GLU A 345 -7.73 5.62 1.10
CA GLU A 345 -6.64 6.15 1.92
C GLU A 345 -5.23 6.05 1.28
N PHE A 346 -5.06 5.23 0.24
CA PHE A 346 -3.79 5.08 -0.48
C PHE A 346 -3.64 6.06 -1.64
N SER A 347 -4.73 6.65 -2.06
CA SER A 347 -4.77 7.57 -3.22
C SER A 347 -3.93 8.82 -2.98
N HIS A 348 -3.95 9.36 -1.76
CA HIS A 348 -3.28 10.63 -1.44
C HIS A 348 -1.75 10.52 -1.53
N GLY A 349 -1.17 9.46 -0.95
CA GLY A 349 0.28 9.22 -1.04
C GLY A 349 0.72 9.00 -2.49
N TYR A 350 -0.05 8.25 -3.27
CA TYR A 350 0.24 8.08 -4.70
C TYR A 350 0.13 9.40 -5.47
N LYS A 351 -0.90 10.21 -5.24
CA LYS A 351 -1.07 11.49 -5.94
C LYS A 351 0.05 12.48 -5.63
N ALA A 352 0.53 12.51 -4.40
CA ALA A 352 1.74 13.27 -4.05
C ALA A 352 2.98 12.73 -4.79
N PHE A 353 3.15 11.40 -4.89
CA PHE A 353 4.22 10.76 -5.66
C PHE A 353 4.10 11.07 -7.17
N GLU A 354 2.89 10.97 -7.75
CA GLU A 354 2.60 11.30 -9.15
C GLU A 354 3.09 12.71 -9.52
N GLY A 355 3.00 13.66 -8.59
CA GLY A 355 3.48 15.02 -8.78
C GLY A 355 4.94 15.09 -9.22
N ALA A 356 5.82 14.26 -8.66
CA ALA A 356 7.24 14.21 -9.05
C ALA A 356 7.42 13.63 -10.48
N ALA A 357 6.67 12.60 -10.83
CA ALA A 357 6.72 11.99 -12.16
C ALA A 357 6.25 12.97 -13.26
N VAL A 358 5.22 13.76 -12.96
CA VAL A 358 4.66 14.78 -13.86
C VAL A 358 5.62 15.95 -14.06
N MET A 359 6.28 16.41 -13.00
CA MET A 359 7.31 17.45 -13.04
C MET A 359 8.43 17.08 -14.02
N VAL A 360 8.97 15.86 -13.94
CA VAL A 360 10.04 15.37 -14.80
C VAL A 360 9.59 15.30 -16.27
N ARG A 361 8.37 14.85 -16.53
CA ARG A 361 7.80 14.81 -17.89
C ARG A 361 7.68 16.21 -18.48
N ALA A 362 7.22 17.19 -17.69
CA ALA A 362 7.09 18.58 -18.14
C ALA A 362 8.45 19.20 -18.50
N SER A 363 9.50 18.90 -17.74
CA SER A 363 10.85 19.41 -18.02
C SER A 363 11.45 18.86 -19.31
N LYS A 364 11.15 17.58 -19.65
CA LYS A 364 11.61 16.94 -20.91
C LYS A 364 10.87 17.43 -22.15
N THR A 365 9.64 17.91 -21.99
CA THR A 365 8.81 18.41 -23.11
C THR A 365 8.90 19.91 -23.33
N ALA A 366 9.56 20.66 -22.44
CA ALA A 366 9.78 22.08 -22.61
C ALA A 366 10.70 22.32 -23.83
N PRO A 367 10.30 23.15 -24.84
CA PRO A 367 11.17 23.44 -25.95
C PRO A 367 12.43 24.10 -25.45
N LEU A 368 13.59 23.62 -25.91
CA LEU A 368 14.87 24.24 -25.64
C LEU A 368 14.77 25.72 -26.07
N LYS A 369 14.82 26.64 -25.11
CA LYS A 369 14.93 28.08 -25.44
C LYS A 369 16.20 28.23 -26.25
N ARG A 370 16.04 28.46 -27.56
CA ARG A 370 17.16 28.84 -28.43
C ARG A 370 17.82 30.08 -27.81
N ARG A 371 19.07 29.93 -27.40
CA ARG A 371 19.92 31.08 -27.05
C ARG A 371 20.01 31.94 -28.29
N ASN A 372 19.39 33.13 -28.26
CA ASN A 372 19.59 34.15 -29.29
C ASN A 372 21.03 34.62 -29.17
N THR A 373 21.95 33.99 -29.89
CA THR A 373 23.26 34.54 -30.19
C THR A 373 23.07 35.57 -31.28
N LYS A 374 22.75 36.82 -30.92
CA LYS A 374 22.98 37.94 -31.80
C LYS A 374 24.50 38.10 -31.88
N TRP A 375 25.07 37.68 -32.99
CA TRP A 375 26.40 38.11 -33.37
C TRP A 375 26.30 39.59 -33.67
N VAL A 376 26.95 40.43 -32.87
CA VAL A 376 27.23 41.83 -33.22
C VAL A 376 28.46 41.77 -34.10
N VAL A 377 28.31 42.21 -35.36
CA VAL A 377 29.40 42.52 -36.29
C VAL A 377 29.93 43.88 -35.96
#